data_0d67708c52c168c95fb73118b4c5d727
#
_entry.id   0d67708c52c168c95fb73118b4c5d727
#
_cell.length_a   1.000
_cell.length_b   1.000
_cell.length_c   1.000
_cell.angle_alpha   90.00
_cell.angle_beta   90.00
_cell.angle_gamma   90.00
#
_symmetry.space_group_name_H-M   'P 1'
#
loop_
_entity.id
_entity.type
_entity.pdbx_description
1 polymer ?
#
loop_
_entity_poly.entity_id
_entity_poly.type
_entity_poly.pdbx_seq_one_letter_code
_entity_poly.pdbx_strand_id
1 'polypeptide(L)'
;FYYSDAIGLDPDVKRYYPYGSLAACVIGFTGDDDVGRSGLELKYNDTLTGTPGRIVKALNGKSGAMDDQYESVYDAVRGTSLVLTVNEVIQRYLTDSLEQVYADSKGKGAYGVVMNVNTGAILAMACIEDYDLNDPQHLTDEEKDYIAAEGEKDDSSELTASQEKEIEANNSTVEERAAARRKVIRNNLLFKKWRNFITSDIYDPGSVFKIITASAGLEENVVTPETSYTCTGKIQVADRTIKCHKRTGHGTQDLTHGLMNSCNPFFITVGQKLGAEKFCEYFEAFGFTEKTGIDLPAETMPVAGVNYHTLDTMGIVELSSSSFGQSFQVTPIQMITAISAIANGGKLMTPYVVAKELDENGNVVRETEPNVRRQVISKQTANIVAGMMEQVVTSGTGKNAYVAGYRVAGKTGTSQKLNNV
;
A
#
# COMPACT_ATOMS: atom_id res chain seq x y z
N PHE A 1 -34.08 33.54 -31.95
CA PHE A 1 -33.14 32.40 -32.04
C PHE A 1 -33.94 31.13 -32.29
N TYR A 2 -33.99 30.67 -33.54
CA TYR A 2 -34.74 29.50 -34.00
C TYR A 2 -33.84 28.29 -34.24
N TYR A 3 -33.13 27.82 -33.23
CA TYR A 3 -32.30 26.61 -33.33
C TYR A 3 -32.59 25.58 -32.23
N SER A 4 -33.73 25.70 -31.53
CA SER A 4 -34.09 24.75 -30.45
C SER A 4 -34.31 23.32 -30.94
N ASP A 5 -34.71 23.17 -32.21
CA ASP A 5 -35.01 21.84 -32.79
C ASP A 5 -33.78 21.15 -33.42
N ALA A 6 -32.64 21.85 -33.45
CA ALA A 6 -31.38 21.34 -33.98
C ALA A 6 -30.40 20.82 -32.92
N ILE A 7 -30.71 21.01 -31.64
CA ILE A 7 -29.84 20.61 -30.51
C ILE A 7 -30.66 19.67 -29.62
N GLY A 8 -30.26 18.42 -29.56
CA GLY A 8 -30.71 17.44 -28.57
C GLY A 8 -29.84 17.52 -27.31
N LEU A 9 -30.46 17.45 -26.14
CA LEU A 9 -29.78 17.30 -24.88
C LEU A 9 -30.17 15.95 -24.29
N ASP A 10 -29.22 15.06 -24.15
CA ASP A 10 -29.40 13.81 -23.43
C ASP A 10 -28.98 13.98 -21.98
N PRO A 11 -29.75 13.47 -20.99
CA PRO A 11 -29.31 13.46 -19.61
C PRO A 11 -28.09 12.55 -19.44
N ASP A 12 -27.12 13.06 -18.72
CA ASP A 12 -25.89 12.34 -18.37
C ASP A 12 -25.70 12.34 -16.86
N VAL A 13 -24.89 11.43 -16.34
CA VAL A 13 -24.56 11.33 -14.93
C VAL A 13 -23.08 11.64 -14.75
N LYS A 14 -22.75 12.30 -13.64
CA LYS A 14 -21.37 12.59 -13.29
C LYS A 14 -21.11 12.19 -11.85
N ARG A 15 -20.01 11.48 -11.60
CA ARG A 15 -19.55 11.18 -10.26
C ARG A 15 -19.10 12.46 -9.57
N TYR A 16 -19.52 12.65 -8.33
CA TYR A 16 -19.14 13.78 -7.50
C TYR A 16 -18.59 13.31 -6.15
N TYR A 17 -17.45 13.86 -5.74
CA TYR A 17 -16.73 13.50 -4.53
C TYR A 17 -16.76 14.67 -3.54
N PRO A 18 -17.69 14.65 -2.57
CA PRO A 18 -17.94 15.82 -1.71
C PRO A 18 -16.77 16.20 -0.81
N TYR A 19 -15.85 15.29 -0.56
CA TYR A 19 -14.68 15.52 0.30
C TYR A 19 -13.38 15.78 -0.48
N GLY A 20 -13.45 16.00 -1.79
CA GLY A 20 -12.29 16.32 -2.62
C GLY A 20 -11.22 15.23 -2.59
N SER A 21 -10.08 15.49 -1.95
CA SER A 21 -8.93 14.57 -1.89
C SER A 21 -9.00 13.53 -0.76
N LEU A 22 -9.97 13.61 0.15
CA LEU A 22 -10.01 12.72 1.32
C LEU A 22 -10.08 11.25 0.92
N ALA A 23 -9.08 10.46 1.31
CA ALA A 23 -8.93 9.05 0.98
C ALA A 23 -8.87 8.76 -0.54
N ALA A 24 -8.34 9.69 -1.36
CA ALA A 24 -8.32 9.56 -2.81
C ALA A 24 -7.63 8.28 -3.29
N CYS A 25 -6.52 7.88 -2.68
CA CYS A 25 -5.81 6.64 -3.02
C CYS A 25 -6.64 5.36 -2.74
N VAL A 26 -7.73 5.45 -1.96
CA VAL A 26 -8.65 4.35 -1.67
C VAL A 26 -9.88 4.42 -2.57
N ILE A 27 -10.56 5.57 -2.59
CA ILE A 27 -11.82 5.75 -3.33
C ILE A 27 -11.56 5.64 -4.83
N GLY A 28 -10.56 6.36 -5.33
CA GLY A 28 -10.32 6.46 -6.77
C GLY A 28 -11.34 7.34 -7.48
N PHE A 29 -11.32 7.35 -8.81
CA PHE A 29 -12.19 8.19 -9.63
C PHE A 29 -12.67 7.46 -10.87
N THR A 30 -13.72 8.02 -11.50
CA THR A 30 -14.24 7.58 -12.80
C THR A 30 -13.74 8.49 -13.93
N GLY A 31 -13.65 7.96 -15.14
CA GLY A 31 -13.45 8.76 -16.35
C GLY A 31 -14.73 9.51 -16.78
N ASP A 32 -14.62 10.25 -17.88
CA ASP A 32 -15.77 10.96 -18.49
C ASP A 32 -16.84 10.00 -19.01
N ASP A 33 -16.53 8.72 -19.13
CA ASP A 33 -17.42 7.63 -19.54
C ASP A 33 -18.01 6.88 -18.34
N ASP A 34 -17.92 7.44 -17.12
CA ASP A 34 -18.35 6.86 -15.85
C ASP A 34 -17.67 5.51 -15.49
N VAL A 35 -16.63 5.12 -16.21
CA VAL A 35 -15.86 3.90 -15.93
C VAL A 35 -14.80 4.19 -14.85
N GLY A 36 -14.72 3.36 -13.84
CA GLY A 36 -13.73 3.47 -12.76
C GLY A 36 -12.29 3.36 -13.29
N ARG A 37 -11.43 4.29 -12.90
CA ARG A 37 -10.01 4.39 -13.34
C ARG A 37 -9.00 4.02 -12.28
N SER A 38 -9.33 4.19 -11.01
CA SER A 38 -8.47 3.85 -9.88
C SER A 38 -9.29 3.49 -8.64
N GLY A 39 -8.64 2.98 -7.59
CA GLY A 39 -9.24 2.73 -6.29
C GLY A 39 -10.46 1.80 -6.34
N LEU A 40 -11.39 2.03 -5.42
CA LEU A 40 -12.65 1.27 -5.34
C LEU A 40 -13.54 1.48 -6.57
N GLU A 41 -13.53 2.66 -7.19
CA GLU A 41 -14.28 2.92 -8.42
C GLU A 41 -13.86 1.94 -9.53
N LEU A 42 -12.57 1.64 -9.66
CA LEU A 42 -12.06 0.63 -10.58
C LEU A 42 -12.38 -0.80 -10.11
N LYS A 43 -12.12 -1.09 -8.83
CA LYS A 43 -12.25 -2.46 -8.29
C LYS A 43 -13.69 -2.97 -8.31
N TYR A 44 -14.64 -2.08 -8.06
CA TYR A 44 -16.07 -2.36 -7.98
C TYR A 44 -16.87 -1.76 -9.15
N ASN A 45 -16.20 -1.44 -10.26
CA ASN A 45 -16.82 -0.80 -11.41
C ASN A 45 -18.13 -1.50 -11.83
N ASP A 46 -18.09 -2.81 -12.05
CA ASP A 46 -19.26 -3.58 -12.50
C ASP A 46 -20.41 -3.59 -11.46
N THR A 47 -20.05 -3.52 -10.17
CA THR A 47 -21.00 -3.45 -9.07
C THR A 47 -21.66 -2.07 -8.97
N LEU A 48 -20.89 -1.01 -9.18
CA LEU A 48 -21.32 0.38 -9.05
C LEU A 48 -22.09 0.88 -10.27
N THR A 49 -21.75 0.42 -11.47
CA THR A 49 -22.33 0.89 -12.72
C THR A 49 -23.78 0.44 -12.90
N GLY A 50 -24.15 -0.78 -12.44
CA GLY A 50 -25.46 -1.36 -12.67
C GLY A 50 -25.65 -1.80 -14.12
N THR A 51 -26.89 -1.82 -14.58
CA THR A 51 -27.23 -2.22 -15.95
C THR A 51 -28.01 -1.10 -16.64
N PRO A 52 -27.52 -0.53 -17.75
CA PRO A 52 -28.24 0.52 -18.47
C PRO A 52 -29.57 -0.02 -19.03
N GLY A 53 -30.60 0.80 -18.96
CA GLY A 53 -31.87 0.53 -19.61
C GLY A 53 -31.71 0.52 -21.13
N ARG A 54 -32.57 -0.25 -21.81
CA ARG A 54 -32.58 -0.30 -23.28
C ARG A 54 -33.98 -0.40 -23.81
N ILE A 55 -34.18 0.23 -24.95
CA ILE A 55 -35.43 0.14 -25.71
C ILE A 55 -35.09 -0.61 -27.00
N VAL A 56 -35.75 -1.73 -27.23
CA VAL A 56 -35.64 -2.51 -28.46
C VAL A 56 -36.87 -2.24 -29.29
N LYS A 57 -36.67 -1.62 -30.46
CA LYS A 57 -37.76 -1.31 -31.42
C LYS A 57 -37.56 -2.12 -32.70
N ALA A 58 -38.62 -2.71 -33.20
CA ALA A 58 -38.60 -3.28 -34.54
C ALA A 58 -38.69 -2.14 -35.58
N LEU A 59 -37.78 -2.15 -36.57
CA LEU A 59 -37.79 -1.21 -37.66
C LEU A 59 -38.33 -1.91 -38.92
N ASN A 60 -39.15 -1.21 -39.69
CA ASN A 60 -39.55 -1.68 -41.02
C ASN A 60 -38.41 -1.50 -42.03
N GLY A 61 -38.47 -2.16 -43.18
CA GLY A 61 -37.42 -2.14 -44.21
C GLY A 61 -37.12 -0.75 -44.83
N LYS A 62 -37.79 0.32 -44.38
CA LYS A 62 -37.56 1.73 -44.76
C LYS A 62 -37.11 2.58 -43.56
N SER A 63 -36.59 1.98 -42.52
CA SER A 63 -36.08 2.63 -41.28
C SER A 63 -37.15 3.42 -40.49
N GLY A 64 -38.46 3.18 -40.75
CA GLY A 64 -39.54 3.70 -39.92
C GLY A 64 -39.82 2.77 -38.74
N ALA A 65 -40.12 3.32 -37.56
CA ALA A 65 -40.56 2.52 -36.42
C ALA A 65 -41.85 1.79 -36.75
N MET A 66 -41.95 0.49 -36.44
CA MET A 66 -43.22 -0.24 -36.49
C MET A 66 -44.05 0.13 -35.27
N ASP A 67 -45.38 -0.06 -35.32
CA ASP A 67 -46.31 0.26 -34.23
C ASP A 67 -45.79 -0.22 -32.88
N ASP A 68 -46.17 0.48 -31.82
CA ASP A 68 -45.73 0.28 -30.40
C ASP A 68 -45.86 -1.17 -29.86
N GLN A 69 -46.56 -2.05 -30.57
CA GLN A 69 -46.66 -3.49 -30.28
C GLN A 69 -45.34 -4.27 -30.39
N TYR A 70 -44.29 -3.67 -30.98
CA TYR A 70 -42.97 -4.28 -31.16
C TYR A 70 -41.85 -3.52 -30.42
N GLU A 71 -42.24 -2.75 -29.40
CA GLU A 71 -41.30 -2.09 -28.52
C GLU A 71 -41.17 -2.88 -27.23
N SER A 72 -39.95 -3.25 -26.87
CA SER A 72 -39.61 -3.84 -25.57
C SER A 72 -38.75 -2.87 -24.81
N VAL A 73 -39.25 -2.38 -23.68
CA VAL A 73 -38.54 -1.50 -22.76
C VAL A 73 -37.96 -2.36 -21.65
N TYR A 74 -36.66 -2.24 -21.43
CA TYR A 74 -35.94 -2.80 -20.29
C TYR A 74 -35.48 -1.65 -19.42
N ASP A 75 -35.99 -1.58 -18.20
CA ASP A 75 -35.63 -0.53 -17.26
C ASP A 75 -34.16 -0.63 -16.84
N ALA A 76 -33.54 0.50 -16.54
CA ALA A 76 -32.21 0.56 -15.96
C ALA A 76 -32.22 -0.07 -14.56
N VAL A 77 -31.23 -0.90 -14.26
CA VAL A 77 -30.99 -1.44 -12.91
C VAL A 77 -29.85 -0.65 -12.29
N ARG A 78 -30.16 -0.01 -11.17
CA ARG A 78 -29.21 0.81 -10.45
C ARG A 78 -28.07 -0.05 -9.90
N GLY A 79 -26.83 0.46 -9.93
CA GLY A 79 -25.70 -0.17 -9.27
C GLY A 79 -25.85 -0.17 -7.75
N THR A 80 -25.08 -0.99 -7.04
CA THR A 80 -25.08 -1.05 -5.61
C THR A 80 -24.26 0.08 -5.00
N SER A 81 -24.50 0.39 -3.71
CA SER A 81 -23.72 1.34 -2.93
C SER A 81 -22.73 0.60 -2.04
N LEU A 82 -21.55 1.16 -1.86
CA LEU A 82 -20.52 0.60 -0.96
C LEU A 82 -20.51 1.34 0.38
N VAL A 83 -20.53 0.58 1.47
CA VAL A 83 -20.25 1.10 2.82
C VAL A 83 -18.83 0.72 3.16
N LEU A 84 -18.00 1.73 3.41
CA LEU A 84 -16.58 1.53 3.68
C LEU A 84 -16.30 1.35 5.17
N THR A 85 -15.19 0.70 5.48
CA THR A 85 -14.62 0.61 6.84
C THR A 85 -13.91 1.90 7.24
N VAL A 86 -13.59 2.75 6.26
CA VAL A 86 -12.89 4.03 6.47
C VAL A 86 -13.73 4.93 7.36
N ASN A 87 -13.14 5.36 8.47
CA ASN A 87 -13.74 6.32 9.38
C ASN A 87 -13.25 7.73 9.04
N GLU A 88 -14.17 8.65 8.71
CA GLU A 88 -13.84 10.00 8.26
C GLU A 88 -12.94 10.74 9.26
N VAL A 89 -13.24 10.64 10.56
CA VAL A 89 -12.48 11.35 11.60
C VAL A 89 -11.05 10.82 11.70
N ILE A 90 -10.88 9.49 11.71
CA ILE A 90 -9.54 8.86 11.75
C ILE A 90 -8.77 9.19 10.46
N GLN A 91 -9.45 9.17 9.31
CA GLN A 91 -8.86 9.51 8.01
C GLN A 91 -8.33 10.95 7.99
N ARG A 92 -9.13 11.94 8.49
CA ARG A 92 -8.68 13.33 8.57
C ARG A 92 -7.47 13.49 9.46
N TYR A 93 -7.48 12.93 10.68
CA TYR A 93 -6.34 13.00 11.58
C TYR A 93 -5.08 12.36 10.98
N LEU A 94 -5.24 11.24 10.27
CA LEU A 94 -4.11 10.60 9.59
C LEU A 94 -3.55 11.51 8.49
N THR A 95 -4.41 12.06 7.63
CA THR A 95 -4.03 12.94 6.53
C THR A 95 -3.32 14.18 7.05
N ASP A 96 -3.92 14.92 7.98
CA ASP A 96 -3.35 16.14 8.56
C ASP A 96 -1.97 15.88 9.20
N SER A 97 -1.83 14.75 9.91
CA SER A 97 -0.57 14.36 10.54
C SER A 97 0.51 14.03 9.52
N LEU A 98 0.15 13.37 8.42
CA LEU A 98 1.09 13.03 7.34
C LEU A 98 1.51 14.27 6.55
N GLU A 99 0.61 15.19 6.27
CA GLU A 99 0.91 16.47 5.62
C GLU A 99 1.91 17.28 6.44
N GLN A 100 1.71 17.37 7.75
CA GLN A 100 2.66 18.05 8.63
C GLN A 100 4.04 17.38 8.61
N VAL A 101 4.10 16.04 8.75
CA VAL A 101 5.37 15.29 8.71
C VAL A 101 6.04 15.42 7.34
N TYR A 102 5.28 15.43 6.25
CA TYR A 102 5.80 15.61 4.91
C TYR A 102 6.45 16.98 4.74
N ALA A 103 5.75 18.05 5.18
CA ALA A 103 6.27 19.42 5.14
C ALA A 103 7.54 19.58 5.99
N ASP A 104 7.57 19.01 7.22
CA ASP A 104 8.70 19.11 8.14
C ASP A 104 9.91 18.32 7.68
N SER A 105 9.70 17.12 7.10
CA SER A 105 10.78 16.18 6.75
C SER A 105 11.45 16.47 5.42
N LYS A 106 10.82 17.27 4.54
CA LYS A 106 11.22 17.45 3.13
C LYS A 106 11.37 16.10 2.40
N GLY A 107 10.53 15.14 2.77
CA GLY A 107 10.51 13.80 2.18
C GLY A 107 9.99 13.82 0.74
N LYS A 108 10.10 12.69 0.06
CA LYS A 108 9.55 12.50 -1.31
C LYS A 108 8.10 12.01 -1.29
N GLY A 109 7.52 11.77 -0.13
CA GLY A 109 6.16 11.30 0.11
C GLY A 109 5.98 10.90 1.57
N ALA A 110 4.75 10.89 2.05
CA ALA A 110 4.38 10.39 3.36
C ALA A 110 3.15 9.48 3.21
N TYR A 111 3.16 8.33 3.87
CA TYR A 111 2.14 7.31 3.70
C TYR A 111 1.74 6.75 5.06
N GLY A 112 0.46 6.48 5.23
CA GLY A 112 -0.05 5.95 6.49
C GLY A 112 -1.27 5.08 6.31
N VAL A 113 -1.41 4.08 7.19
CA VAL A 113 -2.56 3.19 7.24
C VAL A 113 -2.91 2.89 8.69
N VAL A 114 -4.21 2.87 8.99
CA VAL A 114 -4.78 2.49 10.29
C VAL A 114 -5.68 1.29 10.09
N MET A 115 -5.40 0.21 10.82
CA MET A 115 -6.12 -1.06 10.71
C MET A 115 -6.67 -1.48 12.07
N ASN A 116 -7.88 -1.98 12.10
CA ASN A 116 -8.41 -2.72 13.24
C ASN A 116 -7.77 -4.11 13.27
N VAL A 117 -6.90 -4.35 14.22
CA VAL A 117 -6.09 -5.59 14.31
C VAL A 117 -6.94 -6.86 14.47
N ASN A 118 -8.14 -6.75 15.06
CA ASN A 118 -9.00 -7.90 15.33
C ASN A 118 -9.86 -8.32 14.13
N THR A 119 -10.12 -7.39 13.20
CA THR A 119 -10.99 -7.64 12.06
C THR A 119 -10.28 -7.59 10.72
N GLY A 120 -9.18 -6.85 10.61
CA GLY A 120 -8.53 -6.53 9.34
C GLY A 120 -9.12 -5.32 8.64
N ALA A 121 -10.17 -4.69 9.19
CA ALA A 121 -10.80 -3.50 8.61
C ALA A 121 -9.84 -2.32 8.56
N ILE A 122 -9.68 -1.70 7.40
CA ILE A 122 -8.90 -0.50 7.20
C ILE A 122 -9.74 0.70 7.61
N LEU A 123 -9.34 1.38 8.69
CA LEU A 123 -10.05 2.53 9.24
C LEU A 123 -9.61 3.85 8.61
N ALA A 124 -8.39 3.92 8.10
CA ALA A 124 -7.85 5.04 7.35
C ALA A 124 -6.66 4.60 6.50
N MET A 125 -6.49 5.24 5.35
CA MET A 125 -5.35 5.04 4.45
C MET A 125 -5.11 6.33 3.66
N ALA A 126 -3.91 6.88 3.73
CA ALA A 126 -3.56 8.13 3.07
C ALA A 126 -2.18 8.07 2.42
N CYS A 127 -2.07 8.66 1.25
CA CYS A 127 -0.86 8.84 0.47
C CYS A 127 -0.68 10.34 0.21
N ILE A 128 0.37 10.96 0.72
CA ILE A 128 0.73 12.34 0.45
C ILE A 128 1.87 12.31 -0.60
N GLU A 129 1.77 12.97 -1.74
CA GLU A 129 0.85 14.00 -2.21
C GLU A 129 -0.46 13.39 -2.76
N ASP A 130 -1.58 13.93 -2.30
CA ASP A 130 -2.90 13.49 -2.69
C ASP A 130 -3.45 14.34 -3.87
N TYR A 131 -4.60 13.95 -4.45
CA TYR A 131 -5.21 14.64 -5.59
C TYR A 131 -6.72 14.80 -5.39
N ASP A 132 -7.31 15.86 -5.97
CA ASP A 132 -8.77 16.04 -5.94
C ASP A 132 -9.43 15.02 -6.87
N LEU A 133 -10.32 14.21 -6.30
CA LEU A 133 -11.10 13.21 -7.04
C LEU A 133 -12.04 13.83 -8.10
N ASN A 134 -12.43 15.10 -7.92
CA ASN A 134 -13.24 15.84 -8.90
C ASN A 134 -12.41 16.42 -10.07
N ASP A 135 -11.09 16.56 -9.90
CA ASP A 135 -10.15 16.99 -10.94
C ASP A 135 -8.84 16.17 -10.89
N PRO A 136 -8.91 14.84 -11.13
CA PRO A 136 -7.78 13.92 -10.95
C PRO A 136 -6.64 14.17 -11.94
N GLN A 137 -6.88 14.93 -13.01
CA GLN A 137 -5.88 15.29 -14.01
C GLN A 137 -5.20 16.62 -13.74
N HIS A 138 -5.55 17.28 -12.64
CA HIS A 138 -4.95 18.56 -12.28
C HIS A 138 -3.43 18.43 -12.11
N LEU A 139 -2.73 19.39 -12.73
CA LEU A 139 -1.29 19.57 -12.59
C LEU A 139 -1.03 20.99 -12.08
N THR A 140 -0.14 21.11 -11.10
CA THR A 140 0.33 22.41 -10.64
C THR A 140 1.16 23.09 -11.74
N ASP A 141 1.40 24.40 -11.62
CA ASP A 141 2.20 25.11 -12.61
C ASP A 141 3.66 24.63 -12.59
N GLU A 142 4.19 24.28 -11.41
CA GLU A 142 5.52 23.67 -11.26
C GLU A 142 5.63 22.32 -11.99
N GLU A 143 4.59 21.49 -11.92
CA GLU A 143 4.55 20.22 -12.64
C GLU A 143 4.45 20.42 -14.16
N LYS A 144 3.69 21.42 -14.63
CA LYS A 144 3.62 21.77 -16.05
C LYS A 144 4.96 22.26 -16.59
N ASP A 145 5.65 23.13 -15.82
CA ASP A 145 6.98 23.62 -16.15
C ASP A 145 8.01 22.47 -16.16
N TYR A 146 7.92 21.58 -15.20
CA TYR A 146 8.75 20.36 -15.16
C TYR A 146 8.55 19.46 -16.38
N ILE A 147 7.29 19.17 -16.75
CA ILE A 147 6.95 18.38 -17.94
C ILE A 147 7.48 19.06 -19.22
N ALA A 148 7.37 20.40 -19.31
CA ALA A 148 7.87 21.15 -20.44
C ALA A 148 9.40 21.01 -20.54
N ALA A 149 10.13 21.22 -19.45
CA ALA A 149 11.58 21.13 -19.40
C ALA A 149 12.12 19.72 -19.68
N GLU A 150 11.50 18.69 -19.08
CA GLU A 150 11.92 17.29 -19.30
C GLU A 150 11.62 16.80 -20.72
N GLY A 151 10.53 17.27 -21.32
CA GLY A 151 10.16 16.90 -22.68
C GLY A 151 11.12 17.38 -23.77
N GLU A 152 11.92 18.42 -23.49
CA GLU A 152 12.95 18.91 -24.40
C GLU A 152 14.26 18.10 -24.34
N LYS A 153 14.44 17.23 -23.35
CA LYS A 153 15.64 16.42 -23.16
C LYS A 153 15.57 15.13 -23.97
N ASP A 154 16.61 14.81 -24.69
CA ASP A 154 16.73 13.55 -25.45
C ASP A 154 17.03 12.33 -24.57
N ASP A 155 17.42 12.53 -23.30
CA ASP A 155 17.80 11.51 -22.32
C ASP A 155 17.08 11.71 -20.98
N SER A 156 15.81 12.07 -21.01
CA SER A 156 15.04 12.28 -19.80
C SER A 156 14.96 11.00 -18.95
N SER A 157 15.37 11.11 -17.69
CA SER A 157 15.26 10.00 -16.71
C SER A 157 13.81 9.62 -16.37
N GLU A 158 12.83 10.41 -16.81
CA GLU A 158 11.39 10.15 -16.62
C GLU A 158 10.84 9.17 -17.67
N LEU A 159 11.63 8.78 -18.66
CA LEU A 159 11.26 7.84 -19.72
C LEU A 159 12.06 6.55 -19.61
N THR A 160 11.39 5.44 -19.86
CA THR A 160 12.08 4.16 -20.04
C THR A 160 12.72 4.09 -21.43
N ALA A 161 13.77 3.28 -21.58
CA ALA A 161 14.40 3.06 -22.88
C ALA A 161 13.43 2.51 -23.96
N SER A 162 12.36 1.82 -23.54
CA SER A 162 11.33 1.34 -24.46
C SER A 162 10.43 2.48 -24.92
N GLN A 163 10.04 3.38 -24.03
CA GLN A 163 9.22 4.55 -24.35
C GLN A 163 9.98 5.50 -25.29
N GLU A 164 11.26 5.71 -25.04
CA GLU A 164 12.08 6.57 -25.91
C GLU A 164 12.20 6.01 -27.33
N LYS A 165 12.47 4.71 -27.47
CA LYS A 165 12.51 4.02 -28.76
C LYS A 165 11.17 4.12 -29.52
N GLU A 166 10.05 4.00 -28.83
CA GLU A 166 8.72 4.14 -29.42
C GLU A 166 8.47 5.56 -29.92
N ILE A 167 8.89 6.56 -29.13
CA ILE A 167 8.80 7.97 -29.52
C ILE A 167 9.66 8.26 -30.76
N GLU A 168 10.89 7.79 -30.80
CA GLU A 168 11.80 7.96 -31.94
C GLU A 168 11.25 7.29 -33.23
N ALA A 169 10.65 6.09 -33.07
CA ALA A 169 10.12 5.34 -34.22
C ALA A 169 8.86 5.97 -34.82
N ASN A 170 8.04 6.63 -34.01
CA ASN A 170 6.75 7.14 -34.42
C ASN A 170 6.72 8.65 -34.74
N ASN A 171 7.80 9.39 -34.47
CA ASN A 171 7.85 10.84 -34.63
C ASN A 171 9.08 11.28 -35.43
N SER A 172 8.84 12.02 -36.51
CA SER A 172 9.88 12.34 -37.51
C SER A 172 10.67 13.61 -37.16
N THR A 173 10.03 14.59 -36.54
CA THR A 173 10.66 15.88 -36.21
C THR A 173 11.05 15.97 -34.73
N VAL A 174 11.95 16.91 -34.42
CA VAL A 174 12.36 17.20 -33.05
C VAL A 174 11.16 17.68 -32.23
N GLU A 175 10.34 18.55 -32.81
CA GLU A 175 9.13 19.08 -32.18
C GLU A 175 8.09 18.00 -31.87
N GLU A 176 7.87 17.05 -32.81
CA GLU A 176 6.97 15.91 -32.60
C GLU A 176 7.47 15.01 -31.48
N ARG A 177 8.78 14.72 -31.44
CA ARG A 177 9.40 13.93 -30.35
C ARG A 177 9.27 14.63 -29.01
N ALA A 178 9.55 15.92 -28.93
CA ALA A 178 9.39 16.68 -27.70
C ALA A 178 7.94 16.70 -27.21
N ALA A 179 6.98 16.87 -28.11
CA ALA A 179 5.55 16.81 -27.78
C ALA A 179 5.13 15.40 -27.28
N ALA A 180 5.62 14.34 -27.92
CA ALA A 180 5.37 12.96 -27.50
C ALA A 180 5.98 12.65 -26.13
N ARG A 181 7.22 13.09 -25.87
CA ARG A 181 7.86 12.99 -24.56
C ARG A 181 7.04 13.68 -23.46
N ARG A 182 6.66 14.94 -23.67
CA ARG A 182 5.79 15.69 -22.73
C ARG A 182 4.49 14.92 -22.41
N LYS A 183 3.87 14.31 -23.41
CA LYS A 183 2.66 13.50 -23.20
C LYS A 183 2.92 12.27 -22.34
N VAL A 184 4.01 11.54 -22.59
CA VAL A 184 4.37 10.34 -21.82
C VAL A 184 4.76 10.72 -20.40
N ILE A 185 5.59 11.75 -20.21
CA ILE A 185 6.00 12.23 -18.88
C ILE A 185 4.78 12.70 -18.07
N ARG A 186 3.86 13.44 -18.69
CA ARG A 186 2.60 13.84 -18.06
C ARG A 186 1.81 12.61 -17.56
N ASN A 187 1.65 11.60 -18.41
CA ASN A 187 0.92 10.40 -18.05
C ASN A 187 1.63 9.62 -16.92
N ASN A 188 2.95 9.46 -16.98
CA ASN A 188 3.73 8.83 -15.93
C ASN A 188 3.55 9.55 -14.58
N LEU A 189 3.56 10.88 -14.59
CA LEU A 189 3.33 11.70 -13.39
C LEU A 189 1.92 11.48 -12.81
N LEU A 190 0.89 11.51 -13.66
CA LEU A 190 -0.49 11.27 -13.24
C LEU A 190 -0.69 9.85 -12.70
N PHE A 191 -0.16 8.83 -13.38
CA PHE A 191 -0.21 7.45 -12.87
C PHE A 191 0.48 7.30 -11.53
N LYS A 192 1.59 8.02 -11.30
CA LYS A 192 2.26 8.05 -10.01
C LYS A 192 1.40 8.68 -8.93
N LYS A 193 0.67 9.78 -9.22
CA LYS A 193 -0.28 10.41 -8.30
C LYS A 193 -1.45 9.51 -7.93
N TRP A 194 -2.01 8.81 -8.91
CA TRP A 194 -3.19 7.96 -8.71
C TRP A 194 -2.87 6.62 -8.04
N ARG A 195 -1.60 6.27 -7.98
CA ARG A 195 -1.15 4.99 -7.45
C ARG A 195 -1.26 4.94 -5.93
N ASN A 196 -1.85 3.87 -5.41
CA ASN A 196 -1.85 3.61 -3.98
C ASN A 196 -0.51 3.00 -3.56
N PHE A 197 0.40 3.82 -3.04
CA PHE A 197 1.73 3.39 -2.58
C PHE A 197 1.66 2.26 -1.54
N ILE A 198 0.61 2.25 -0.70
CA ILE A 198 0.50 1.31 0.42
C ILE A 198 0.28 -0.13 -0.05
N THR A 199 -0.41 -0.31 -1.19
CA THR A 199 -0.69 -1.63 -1.76
C THR A 199 0.24 -2.01 -2.91
N SER A 200 0.76 -1.03 -3.66
CA SER A 200 1.47 -1.28 -4.92
C SER A 200 2.98 -1.10 -4.84
N ASP A 201 3.50 -0.38 -3.87
CA ASP A 201 4.94 -0.14 -3.77
C ASP A 201 5.61 -1.02 -2.73
N ILE A 202 6.86 -1.37 -3.02
CA ILE A 202 7.69 -2.20 -2.16
C ILE A 202 8.82 -1.37 -1.56
N TYR A 203 9.18 -1.70 -0.33
CA TYR A 203 10.25 -1.03 0.40
C TYR A 203 10.96 -1.99 1.34
N ASP A 204 12.17 -1.64 1.73
CA ASP A 204 12.92 -2.38 2.76
C ASP A 204 12.39 -1.99 4.15
N PRO A 205 11.74 -2.89 4.91
CA PRO A 205 11.08 -2.54 6.18
C PRO A 205 12.05 -2.13 7.28
N GLY A 206 13.32 -2.50 7.14
CA GLY A 206 14.35 -2.19 8.11
C GLY A 206 14.02 -2.73 9.50
N SER A 207 14.39 -1.99 10.52
CA SER A 207 14.28 -2.43 11.92
C SER A 207 12.87 -2.74 12.43
N VAL A 208 11.82 -2.43 11.67
CA VAL A 208 10.45 -2.87 12.00
C VAL A 208 10.34 -4.39 11.91
N PHE A 209 11.03 -5.01 10.96
CA PHE A 209 11.02 -6.45 10.78
C PHE A 209 11.62 -7.25 11.96
N LYS A 210 12.41 -6.62 12.81
CA LYS A 210 12.94 -7.25 14.04
C LYS A 210 11.84 -7.79 14.97
N ILE A 211 10.63 -7.23 14.87
CA ILE A 211 9.45 -7.73 15.58
C ILE A 211 9.13 -9.15 15.13
N ILE A 212 9.16 -9.39 13.81
CA ILE A 212 8.91 -10.71 13.21
C ILE A 212 10.00 -11.71 13.62
N THR A 213 11.28 -11.29 13.51
CA THR A 213 12.42 -12.13 13.93
C THR A 213 12.38 -12.49 15.42
N ALA A 214 11.99 -11.54 16.29
CA ALA A 214 11.80 -11.81 17.71
C ALA A 214 10.67 -12.81 17.95
N SER A 215 9.55 -12.62 17.24
CA SER A 215 8.37 -13.50 17.32
C SER A 215 8.71 -14.94 16.93
N ALA A 216 9.37 -15.13 15.79
CA ALA A 216 9.79 -16.44 15.32
C ALA A 216 10.80 -17.10 16.28
N GLY A 217 11.77 -16.34 16.75
CA GLY A 217 12.78 -16.85 17.70
C GLY A 217 12.19 -17.29 19.04
N LEU A 218 11.19 -16.56 19.55
CA LEU A 218 10.47 -16.92 20.77
C LEU A 218 9.56 -18.14 20.57
N GLU A 219 8.82 -18.19 19.45
CA GLU A 219 7.90 -19.28 19.13
C GLU A 219 8.64 -20.61 18.99
N GLU A 220 9.81 -20.60 18.35
CA GLU A 220 10.68 -21.78 18.20
C GLU A 220 11.56 -22.05 19.43
N ASN A 221 11.42 -21.27 20.50
CA ASN A 221 12.21 -21.38 21.74
C ASN A 221 13.73 -21.34 21.54
N VAL A 222 14.21 -20.77 20.43
CA VAL A 222 15.66 -20.56 20.18
C VAL A 222 16.21 -19.36 20.94
N VAL A 223 15.31 -18.49 21.41
CA VAL A 223 15.58 -17.41 22.36
C VAL A 223 14.43 -17.31 23.38
N THR A 224 14.75 -16.73 24.56
CA THR A 224 13.78 -16.34 25.59
C THR A 224 13.89 -14.84 25.84
N PRO A 225 12.97 -14.19 26.58
CA PRO A 225 13.09 -12.78 26.96
C PRO A 225 14.43 -12.46 27.64
N GLU A 226 15.00 -13.42 28.42
CA GLU A 226 16.26 -13.28 29.18
C GLU A 226 17.49 -13.62 28.34
N THR A 227 17.32 -14.10 27.08
CA THR A 227 18.45 -14.37 26.20
C THR A 227 19.29 -13.12 26.02
N SER A 228 20.57 -13.18 26.42
CA SER A 228 21.45 -12.03 26.40
C SER A 228 22.47 -12.08 25.26
N TYR A 229 22.91 -10.89 24.85
CA TYR A 229 23.94 -10.68 23.83
C TYR A 229 24.77 -9.43 24.18
N THR A 230 26.08 -9.51 24.00
CA THR A 230 26.99 -8.37 24.22
C THR A 230 27.32 -7.71 22.89
N CYS A 231 26.70 -6.56 22.63
CA CYS A 231 26.95 -5.77 21.44
C CYS A 231 28.18 -4.89 21.58
N THR A 232 29.20 -5.14 20.77
CA THR A 232 30.44 -4.34 20.67
C THR A 232 30.45 -3.31 19.57
N GLY A 233 29.26 -3.04 18.95
CA GLY A 233 29.08 -2.09 17.85
C GLY A 233 29.23 -2.70 16.44
N LYS A 234 29.60 -3.97 16.33
CA LYS A 234 29.71 -4.71 15.08
C LYS A 234 29.61 -6.21 15.33
N ILE A 235 29.37 -6.97 14.26
CA ILE A 235 29.43 -8.45 14.22
C ILE A 235 30.06 -8.88 12.90
N GLN A 236 30.88 -9.93 12.95
CA GLN A 236 31.43 -10.56 11.75
C GLN A 236 30.48 -11.66 11.27
N VAL A 237 30.11 -11.61 10.00
CA VAL A 237 29.28 -12.62 9.32
C VAL A 237 30.01 -13.01 8.03
N ALA A 238 30.53 -14.24 7.99
CA ALA A 238 31.42 -14.68 6.92
C ALA A 238 32.56 -13.67 6.67
N ASP A 239 32.70 -13.18 5.46
CA ASP A 239 33.70 -12.19 5.04
C ASP A 239 33.27 -10.72 5.32
N ARG A 240 32.03 -10.47 5.80
CA ARG A 240 31.45 -9.13 5.98
C ARG A 240 31.37 -8.72 7.45
N THR A 241 31.70 -7.47 7.70
CA THR A 241 31.48 -6.84 9.02
C THR A 241 30.20 -5.99 8.97
N ILE A 242 29.17 -6.42 9.69
CA ILE A 242 27.90 -5.66 9.82
C ILE A 242 27.99 -4.79 11.07
N LYS A 243 27.71 -3.51 10.90
CA LYS A 243 27.84 -2.50 11.96
C LYS A 243 26.50 -2.23 12.63
N CYS A 244 26.53 -2.02 13.96
CA CYS A 244 25.40 -1.45 14.69
C CYS A 244 25.32 0.06 14.44
N HIS A 245 24.12 0.63 14.57
CA HIS A 245 23.97 2.10 14.51
C HIS A 245 24.73 2.78 15.64
N LYS A 246 24.78 2.17 16.83
CA LYS A 246 25.65 2.61 17.93
C LYS A 246 27.03 1.96 17.77
N ARG A 247 27.98 2.70 17.23
CA ARG A 247 29.33 2.20 16.90
C ARG A 247 30.15 1.75 18.10
N THR A 248 29.91 2.30 19.29
CA THR A 248 30.54 1.90 20.54
C THR A 248 29.94 0.64 21.16
N GLY A 249 28.86 0.13 20.57
CA GLY A 249 28.09 -1.00 21.08
C GLY A 249 27.10 -0.62 22.18
N HIS A 250 26.18 -1.53 22.46
CA HIS A 250 25.16 -1.37 23.49
C HIS A 250 25.56 -2.07 24.80
N GLY A 251 26.68 -2.83 24.82
CA GLY A 251 27.04 -3.70 25.93
C GLY A 251 26.14 -4.94 26.00
N THR A 252 26.09 -5.56 27.15
CA THR A 252 25.25 -6.74 27.41
C THR A 252 23.79 -6.32 27.59
N GLN A 253 22.88 -6.93 26.83
CA GLN A 253 21.44 -6.63 26.84
C GLN A 253 20.67 -7.92 26.58
N ASP A 254 19.47 -8.03 27.14
CA ASP A 254 18.50 -9.08 26.86
C ASP A 254 17.72 -8.82 25.58
N LEU A 255 16.78 -9.71 25.21
CA LEU A 255 15.99 -9.59 23.99
C LEU A 255 15.14 -8.31 23.99
N THR A 256 14.56 -7.94 25.11
CA THR A 256 13.75 -6.73 25.26
C THR A 256 14.58 -5.47 25.00
N HIS A 257 15.73 -5.35 25.66
CA HIS A 257 16.65 -4.22 25.46
C HIS A 257 17.25 -4.24 24.03
N GLY A 258 17.48 -5.42 23.45
CA GLY A 258 17.87 -5.58 22.05
C GLY A 258 16.86 -4.96 21.07
N LEU A 259 15.56 -5.14 21.34
CA LEU A 259 14.47 -4.55 20.56
C LEU A 259 14.33 -3.03 20.83
N MET A 260 14.37 -2.62 22.12
CA MET A 260 14.33 -1.22 22.56
C MET A 260 15.44 -0.39 21.92
N ASN A 261 16.64 -0.92 21.90
CA ASN A 261 17.84 -0.30 21.33
C ASN A 261 17.97 -0.53 19.81
N SER A 262 17.05 -1.28 19.21
CA SER A 262 17.11 -1.63 17.77
C SER A 262 18.49 -2.19 17.35
N CYS A 263 19.08 -3.10 18.13
CA CYS A 263 20.45 -3.59 17.95
C CYS A 263 20.57 -4.60 16.79
N ASN A 264 21.21 -4.22 15.68
CA ASN A 264 21.40 -5.12 14.53
C ASN A 264 22.19 -6.40 14.89
N PRO A 265 23.37 -6.33 15.55
CA PRO A 265 24.12 -7.54 15.91
C PRO A 265 23.33 -8.54 16.76
N PHE A 266 22.48 -8.05 17.67
CA PHE A 266 21.60 -8.92 18.45
C PHE A 266 20.64 -9.71 17.54
N PHE A 267 19.93 -9.02 16.64
CA PHE A 267 18.94 -9.67 15.75
C PHE A 267 19.57 -10.56 14.69
N ILE A 268 20.79 -10.27 14.27
CA ILE A 268 21.60 -11.21 13.45
C ILE A 268 21.79 -12.53 14.20
N THR A 269 22.16 -12.44 15.49
CA THR A 269 22.35 -13.65 16.32
C THR A 269 21.04 -14.43 16.51
N VAL A 270 19.90 -13.72 16.67
CA VAL A 270 18.57 -14.37 16.75
C VAL A 270 18.26 -15.10 15.45
N GLY A 271 18.42 -14.44 14.30
CA GLY A 271 18.17 -15.07 13.00
C GLY A 271 19.09 -16.25 12.70
N GLN A 272 20.38 -16.16 13.08
CA GLN A 272 21.31 -17.28 12.93
C GLN A 272 20.94 -18.48 13.83
N LYS A 273 20.43 -18.23 15.05
CA LYS A 273 19.90 -19.30 15.91
C LYS A 273 18.61 -19.91 15.38
N LEU A 274 17.76 -19.10 14.75
CA LEU A 274 16.53 -19.55 14.10
C LEU A 274 16.83 -20.46 12.89
N GLY A 275 17.88 -20.10 12.12
CA GLY A 275 18.25 -20.79 10.90
C GLY A 275 17.41 -20.38 9.67
N ALA A 276 17.94 -20.69 8.49
CA ALA A 276 17.34 -20.26 7.22
C ALA A 276 15.96 -20.89 6.97
N GLU A 277 15.81 -22.18 7.28
CA GLU A 277 14.56 -22.93 7.08
C GLU A 277 13.42 -22.28 7.88
N LYS A 278 13.57 -22.15 9.19
CA LYS A 278 12.56 -21.52 10.05
C LYS A 278 12.33 -20.05 9.73
N PHE A 279 13.39 -19.31 9.37
CA PHE A 279 13.23 -17.92 8.93
C PHE A 279 12.31 -17.83 7.71
N CYS A 280 12.52 -18.67 6.68
CA CYS A 280 11.68 -18.71 5.48
C CYS A 280 10.23 -19.15 5.80
N GLU A 281 10.04 -20.16 6.67
CA GLU A 281 8.72 -20.60 7.12
C GLU A 281 7.94 -19.43 7.77
N TYR A 282 8.55 -18.69 8.69
CA TYR A 282 7.88 -17.54 9.33
C TYR A 282 7.71 -16.35 8.38
N PHE A 283 8.62 -16.13 7.44
CA PHE A 283 8.47 -15.13 6.39
C PHE A 283 7.22 -15.41 5.55
N GLU A 284 7.00 -16.65 5.15
CA GLU A 284 5.79 -17.09 4.46
C GLU A 284 4.56 -17.04 5.38
N ALA A 285 4.67 -17.55 6.61
CA ALA A 285 3.55 -17.60 7.55
C ALA A 285 2.99 -16.21 7.86
N PHE A 286 3.83 -15.18 7.99
CA PHE A 286 3.41 -13.79 8.16
C PHE A 286 2.89 -13.12 6.87
N GLY A 287 2.86 -13.83 5.74
CA GLY A 287 2.22 -13.40 4.49
C GLY A 287 3.09 -12.55 3.57
N PHE A 288 4.42 -12.59 3.71
CA PHE A 288 5.32 -11.78 2.90
C PHE A 288 5.62 -12.37 1.51
N THR A 289 5.21 -13.60 1.23
CA THR A 289 5.38 -14.28 -0.06
C THR A 289 4.15 -14.21 -0.97
N GLU A 290 3.07 -13.59 -0.51
CA GLU A 290 1.78 -13.56 -1.21
C GLU A 290 1.09 -12.20 -1.04
N LYS A 291 0.06 -11.95 -1.85
CA LYS A 291 -0.84 -10.80 -1.66
C LYS A 291 -1.59 -10.91 -0.34
N THR A 292 -1.90 -9.76 0.28
CA THR A 292 -2.75 -9.74 1.48
C THR A 292 -4.19 -10.08 1.16
N GLY A 293 -4.62 -9.86 -0.09
CA GLY A 293 -5.98 -10.06 -0.55
C GLY A 293 -6.91 -8.89 -0.20
N ILE A 294 -6.35 -7.69 0.05
CA ILE A 294 -7.15 -6.48 0.21
C ILE A 294 -8.02 -6.23 -1.02
N ASP A 295 -9.23 -5.75 -0.80
CA ASP A 295 -10.23 -5.44 -1.83
C ASP A 295 -9.96 -4.12 -2.58
N LEU A 296 -8.68 -3.83 -2.85
CA LEU A 296 -8.22 -2.72 -3.67
C LEU A 296 -7.53 -3.25 -4.95
N PRO A 297 -7.49 -2.47 -6.03
CA PRO A 297 -6.78 -2.87 -7.25
C PRO A 297 -5.26 -2.74 -7.10
N ALA A 298 -4.52 -3.34 -8.03
CA ALA A 298 -3.07 -3.16 -8.20
C ALA A 298 -2.21 -3.53 -6.97
N GLU A 299 -2.67 -4.46 -6.12
CA GLU A 299 -1.83 -5.00 -5.06
C GLU A 299 -0.65 -5.76 -5.67
N THR A 300 0.56 -5.40 -5.26
CA THR A 300 1.80 -6.02 -5.76
C THR A 300 1.93 -7.47 -5.28
N MET A 301 2.19 -8.37 -6.21
CA MET A 301 2.55 -9.76 -5.91
C MET A 301 4.05 -9.86 -5.68
N PRO A 302 4.52 -10.33 -4.51
CA PRO A 302 5.94 -10.57 -4.29
C PRO A 302 6.49 -11.64 -5.23
N VAL A 303 7.72 -11.44 -5.71
CA VAL A 303 8.39 -12.34 -6.64
C VAL A 303 9.61 -12.95 -5.96
N ALA A 304 9.62 -14.28 -5.85
CA ALA A 304 10.73 -15.04 -5.28
C ALA A 304 12.02 -14.82 -6.08
N GLY A 305 13.14 -14.65 -5.40
CA GLY A 305 14.44 -14.37 -6.00
C GLY A 305 14.62 -12.92 -6.50
N VAL A 306 13.55 -12.11 -6.47
CA VAL A 306 13.58 -10.68 -6.82
C VAL A 306 13.31 -9.84 -5.59
N ASN A 307 12.15 -10.04 -4.94
CA ASN A 307 11.76 -9.27 -3.76
C ASN A 307 12.21 -9.91 -2.45
N TYR A 308 12.43 -11.21 -2.41
CA TYR A 308 12.86 -11.94 -1.23
C TYR A 308 13.68 -13.19 -1.60
N HIS A 309 14.51 -13.66 -0.66
CA HIS A 309 15.29 -14.90 -0.81
C HIS A 309 14.43 -16.13 -0.48
N THR A 310 14.53 -17.15 -1.32
CA THR A 310 14.01 -18.50 -1.02
C THR A 310 15.00 -19.29 -0.19
N LEU A 311 14.61 -20.45 0.35
CA LEU A 311 15.52 -21.30 1.13
C LEU A 311 16.80 -21.64 0.36
N ASP A 312 16.70 -21.90 -0.95
CA ASP A 312 17.84 -22.23 -1.81
C ASP A 312 18.84 -21.06 -2.00
N THR A 313 18.37 -19.82 -1.82
CA THR A 313 19.17 -18.60 -1.98
C THR A 313 19.48 -17.92 -0.64
N MET A 314 18.97 -18.45 0.49
CA MET A 314 19.14 -17.90 1.83
C MET A 314 20.47 -18.36 2.44
N GLY A 315 21.57 -17.73 2.03
CA GLY A 315 22.88 -17.92 2.67
C GLY A 315 22.97 -17.25 4.04
N ILE A 316 24.09 -17.47 4.73
CA ILE A 316 24.29 -16.89 6.09
C ILE A 316 24.30 -15.36 6.09
N VAL A 317 24.75 -14.73 5.03
CA VAL A 317 24.78 -13.26 4.89
C VAL A 317 23.38 -12.72 4.66
N GLU A 318 22.64 -13.34 3.75
CA GLU A 318 21.25 -13.00 3.44
C GLU A 318 20.34 -13.18 4.66
N LEU A 319 20.47 -14.31 5.38
CA LEU A 319 19.75 -14.55 6.63
C LEU A 319 20.07 -13.49 7.67
N SER A 320 21.36 -13.13 7.81
CA SER A 320 21.80 -12.13 8.79
C SER A 320 21.24 -10.76 8.49
N SER A 321 21.22 -10.32 7.21
CA SER A 321 20.66 -9.02 6.82
C SER A 321 19.12 -9.02 6.87
N SER A 322 18.48 -10.10 6.48
CA SER A 322 17.03 -10.26 6.55
C SER A 322 16.52 -10.24 8.00
N SER A 323 17.30 -10.74 8.96
CA SER A 323 16.91 -10.76 10.37
C SER A 323 16.67 -9.38 10.98
N PHE A 324 17.18 -8.30 10.38
CA PHE A 324 16.90 -6.93 10.80
C PHE A 324 16.22 -6.07 9.72
N GLY A 325 15.66 -6.72 8.68
CA GLY A 325 14.77 -6.11 7.70
C GLY A 325 15.44 -5.51 6.47
N GLN A 326 16.57 -6.08 6.03
CA GLN A 326 17.25 -5.72 4.78
C GLN A 326 17.37 -6.94 3.88
N SER A 327 17.76 -6.72 2.61
CA SER A 327 17.89 -7.76 1.56
C SER A 327 16.57 -8.42 1.14
N PHE A 328 15.45 -7.79 1.42
CA PHE A 328 14.13 -8.11 0.86
C PHE A 328 13.22 -6.89 0.89
N GLN A 329 12.16 -6.93 0.11
CA GLN A 329 11.20 -5.85 -0.01
C GLN A 329 9.78 -6.36 0.20
N VAL A 330 8.96 -5.54 0.87
CA VAL A 330 7.56 -5.83 1.18
C VAL A 330 6.70 -4.58 0.94
N THR A 331 5.39 -4.76 0.77
CA THR A 331 4.48 -3.62 0.72
C THR A 331 4.11 -3.14 2.13
N PRO A 332 3.77 -1.85 2.31
CA PRO A 332 3.27 -1.35 3.60
C PRO A 332 2.05 -2.13 4.12
N ILE A 333 1.14 -2.55 3.23
CA ILE A 333 -0.04 -3.34 3.64
C ILE A 333 0.35 -4.73 4.17
N GLN A 334 1.34 -5.40 3.59
CA GLN A 334 1.87 -6.65 4.14
C GLN A 334 2.46 -6.43 5.53
N MET A 335 3.23 -5.36 5.70
CA MET A 335 3.89 -5.08 6.98
C MET A 335 2.89 -4.79 8.11
N ILE A 336 1.87 -3.95 7.87
CA ILE A 336 0.86 -3.69 8.91
C ILE A 336 0.04 -4.94 9.22
N THR A 337 -0.28 -5.75 8.21
CA THR A 337 -1.01 -7.02 8.40
C THR A 337 -0.22 -7.99 9.28
N ALA A 338 1.09 -8.13 9.06
CA ALA A 338 1.98 -8.95 9.86
C ALA A 338 2.11 -8.43 11.31
N ILE A 339 2.25 -7.11 11.51
CA ILE A 339 2.33 -6.52 12.86
C ILE A 339 0.99 -6.66 13.58
N SER A 340 -0.13 -6.49 12.87
CA SER A 340 -1.47 -6.66 13.44
C SER A 340 -1.70 -8.09 13.96
N ALA A 341 -1.09 -9.10 13.34
CA ALA A 341 -1.13 -10.47 13.84
C ALA A 341 -0.51 -10.59 15.24
N ILE A 342 0.55 -9.83 15.52
CA ILE A 342 1.15 -9.81 16.87
C ILE A 342 0.22 -9.12 17.87
N ALA A 343 -0.40 -8.02 17.49
CA ALA A 343 -1.28 -7.24 18.36
C ALA A 343 -2.61 -7.96 18.69
N ASN A 344 -3.07 -8.90 17.84
CA ASN A 344 -4.34 -9.62 18.02
C ASN A 344 -4.19 -11.06 18.57
N GLY A 345 -3.01 -11.42 19.05
CA GLY A 345 -2.74 -12.76 19.61
C GLY A 345 -2.34 -13.82 18.58
N GLY A 346 -1.72 -13.42 17.48
CA GLY A 346 -1.06 -14.29 16.51
C GLY A 346 -1.87 -14.63 15.26
N LYS A 347 -2.99 -13.97 15.00
CA LYS A 347 -3.88 -14.25 13.86
C LYS A 347 -3.59 -13.33 12.68
N LEU A 348 -3.17 -13.86 11.54
CA LEU A 348 -3.04 -13.11 10.31
C LEU A 348 -4.42 -12.90 9.68
N MET A 349 -4.87 -11.64 9.61
CA MET A 349 -6.17 -11.26 9.06
C MET A 349 -6.06 -10.92 7.58
N THR A 350 -7.16 -11.07 6.82
CA THR A 350 -7.29 -10.45 5.50
C THR A 350 -7.70 -8.99 5.69
N PRO A 351 -6.93 -8.00 5.18
CA PRO A 351 -7.36 -6.61 5.23
C PRO A 351 -8.51 -6.35 4.24
N TYR A 352 -9.41 -5.41 4.57
CA TYR A 352 -10.51 -5.01 3.68
C TYR A 352 -10.94 -3.57 3.94
N VAL A 353 -11.54 -2.97 2.91
CA VAL A 353 -12.03 -1.57 2.90
C VAL A 353 -13.55 -1.51 2.76
N VAL A 354 -14.17 -2.45 2.03
CA VAL A 354 -15.63 -2.49 1.85
C VAL A 354 -16.26 -3.36 2.92
N ALA A 355 -17.05 -2.73 3.80
CA ALA A 355 -17.80 -3.42 4.84
C ALA A 355 -19.08 -4.06 4.30
N LYS A 356 -19.84 -3.31 3.45
CA LYS A 356 -21.13 -3.77 2.93
C LYS A 356 -21.37 -3.27 1.50
N GLU A 357 -22.14 -4.04 0.76
CA GLU A 357 -22.77 -3.63 -0.50
C GLU A 357 -24.29 -3.51 -0.27
N LEU A 358 -24.89 -2.40 -0.70
CA LEU A 358 -26.31 -2.12 -0.50
C LEU A 358 -27.01 -1.99 -1.85
N ASP A 359 -28.23 -2.53 -1.95
CA ASP A 359 -29.11 -2.32 -3.10
C ASP A 359 -29.66 -0.88 -3.17
N GLU A 360 -30.47 -0.58 -4.16
CA GLU A 360 -31.13 0.73 -4.34
C GLU A 360 -32.07 1.11 -3.20
N ASN A 361 -32.58 0.14 -2.42
CA ASN A 361 -33.48 0.34 -1.30
C ASN A 361 -32.72 0.42 0.04
N GLY A 362 -31.39 0.30 0.02
CA GLY A 362 -30.53 0.30 1.19
C GLY A 362 -30.46 -1.04 1.93
N ASN A 363 -30.97 -2.14 1.34
CA ASN A 363 -30.82 -3.47 1.92
C ASN A 363 -29.40 -3.99 1.68
N VAL A 364 -28.88 -4.73 2.66
CA VAL A 364 -27.56 -5.36 2.56
C VAL A 364 -27.62 -6.53 1.57
N VAL A 365 -26.92 -6.40 0.46
CA VAL A 365 -26.73 -7.45 -0.55
C VAL A 365 -25.56 -8.34 -0.18
N ARG A 366 -24.48 -7.73 0.35
CA ARG A 366 -23.29 -8.43 0.80
C ARG A 366 -22.70 -7.73 2.02
N GLU A 367 -22.20 -8.50 2.97
CA GLU A 367 -21.44 -8.02 4.14
C GLU A 367 -20.10 -8.75 4.21
N THR A 368 -19.02 -8.01 4.47
CA THR A 368 -17.68 -8.57 4.61
C THR A 368 -17.48 -9.02 6.06
N GLU A 369 -17.32 -10.32 6.25
CA GLU A 369 -16.97 -10.89 7.55
C GLU A 369 -15.45 -10.89 7.75
N PRO A 370 -14.96 -10.59 8.99
CA PRO A 370 -13.55 -10.69 9.30
C PRO A 370 -13.00 -12.10 9.01
N ASN A 371 -11.95 -12.18 8.21
CA ASN A 371 -11.36 -13.45 7.80
C ASN A 371 -9.97 -13.66 8.41
N VAL A 372 -9.83 -14.71 9.22
CA VAL A 372 -8.54 -15.17 9.74
C VAL A 372 -7.91 -16.11 8.71
N ARG A 373 -6.84 -15.67 8.07
CA ARG A 373 -6.10 -16.49 7.10
C ARG A 373 -5.42 -17.67 7.78
N ARG A 374 -4.75 -17.43 8.91
CA ARG A 374 -4.06 -18.45 9.73
C ARG A 374 -3.61 -17.91 11.09
N GLN A 375 -3.31 -18.82 12.00
CA GLN A 375 -2.57 -18.54 13.24
C GLN A 375 -1.07 -18.63 12.92
N VAL A 376 -0.32 -17.54 13.12
CA VAL A 376 1.10 -17.46 12.75
C VAL A 376 2.02 -17.77 13.93
N ILE A 377 1.66 -17.25 15.10
CA ILE A 377 2.36 -17.48 16.38
C ILE A 377 1.33 -17.70 17.49
N SER A 378 1.75 -18.31 18.58
CA SER A 378 0.92 -18.51 19.76
C SER A 378 0.50 -17.16 20.38
N LYS A 379 -0.63 -17.14 21.06
CA LYS A 379 -1.07 -15.98 21.85
C LYS A 379 -0.05 -15.59 22.93
N GLN A 380 0.67 -16.58 23.45
CA GLN A 380 1.71 -16.35 24.47
C GLN A 380 2.87 -15.53 23.87
N THR A 381 3.41 -15.97 22.75
CA THR A 381 4.47 -15.26 22.03
C THR A 381 4.03 -13.87 21.62
N ALA A 382 2.82 -13.73 21.06
CA ALA A 382 2.23 -12.45 20.66
C ALA A 382 2.18 -11.46 21.84
N ASN A 383 1.71 -11.90 23.01
CA ASN A 383 1.66 -11.05 24.22
C ASN A 383 3.05 -10.63 24.72
N ILE A 384 4.03 -11.53 24.68
CA ILE A 384 5.40 -11.23 25.07
C ILE A 384 5.98 -10.13 24.16
N VAL A 385 5.85 -10.31 22.84
CA VAL A 385 6.39 -9.34 21.87
C VAL A 385 5.65 -8.01 21.93
N ALA A 386 4.33 -8.00 22.14
CA ALA A 386 3.55 -6.78 22.34
C ALA A 386 4.03 -6.00 23.57
N GLY A 387 4.31 -6.69 24.68
CA GLY A 387 4.91 -6.09 25.88
C GLY A 387 6.31 -5.51 25.64
N MET A 388 7.14 -6.19 24.85
CA MET A 388 8.45 -5.65 24.46
C MET A 388 8.30 -4.39 23.60
N MET A 389 7.35 -4.36 22.66
CA MET A 389 7.08 -3.16 21.83
C MET A 389 6.55 -1.99 22.66
N GLU A 390 5.78 -2.24 23.72
CA GLU A 390 5.36 -1.20 24.67
C GLU A 390 6.60 -0.57 25.36
N GLN A 391 7.59 -1.37 25.74
CA GLN A 391 8.83 -0.86 26.30
C GLN A 391 9.68 -0.06 25.30
N VAL A 392 9.63 -0.37 24.00
CA VAL A 392 10.25 0.46 22.95
C VAL A 392 9.69 1.88 22.97
N VAL A 393 8.39 2.03 23.22
CA VAL A 393 7.71 3.34 23.27
C VAL A 393 7.94 4.01 24.62
N THR A 394 7.87 3.29 25.73
CA THR A 394 7.99 3.89 27.07
C THR A 394 9.42 4.33 27.40
N SER A 395 10.44 3.58 26.94
CA SER A 395 11.83 3.78 27.38
C SER A 395 12.87 3.59 26.27
N GLY A 396 12.46 3.20 25.06
CA GLY A 396 13.36 2.89 23.94
C GLY A 396 13.40 3.96 22.85
N THR A 397 13.72 3.51 21.63
CA THR A 397 13.82 4.36 20.43
C THR A 397 12.48 4.94 19.96
N GLY A 398 11.36 4.44 20.45
CA GLY A 398 10.01 4.85 20.10
C GLY A 398 9.36 5.88 21.02
N LYS A 399 10.10 6.47 21.97
CA LYS A 399 9.56 7.36 23.02
C LYS A 399 8.74 8.55 22.52
N ASN A 400 8.96 9.01 21.29
CA ASN A 400 8.20 10.10 20.69
C ASN A 400 6.74 9.71 20.39
N ALA A 401 6.42 8.41 20.35
CA ALA A 401 5.06 7.91 20.17
C ALA A 401 4.31 7.70 21.51
N TYR A 402 4.92 8.05 22.66
CA TYR A 402 4.28 7.90 23.95
C TYR A 402 3.10 8.88 24.11
N VAL A 403 1.96 8.35 24.52
CA VAL A 403 0.75 9.13 24.81
C VAL A 403 0.29 8.82 26.23
N ALA A 404 0.25 9.85 27.08
CA ALA A 404 -0.17 9.69 28.48
C ALA A 404 -1.61 9.15 28.57
N GLY A 405 -1.82 8.14 29.42
CA GLY A 405 -3.13 7.49 29.59
C GLY A 405 -3.44 6.37 28.57
N TYR A 406 -2.55 6.14 27.59
CA TYR A 406 -2.71 5.07 26.60
C TYR A 406 -1.53 4.10 26.63
N ARG A 407 -1.81 2.82 26.37
CA ARG A 407 -0.78 1.81 26.14
C ARG A 407 -0.44 1.81 24.66
N VAL A 408 0.69 2.42 24.32
CA VAL A 408 1.21 2.47 22.95
C VAL A 408 2.38 1.53 22.82
N ALA A 409 2.32 0.61 21.88
CA ALA A 409 3.39 -0.30 21.52
C ALA A 409 3.83 -0.02 20.07
N GLY A 410 5.13 -0.07 19.80
CA GLY A 410 5.60 0.26 18.46
C GLY A 410 7.08 -0.03 18.25
N LYS A 411 7.51 0.16 16.99
CA LYS A 411 8.91 0.01 16.58
C LYS A 411 9.26 1.01 15.49
N THR A 412 10.35 1.73 15.66
CA THR A 412 10.92 2.59 14.63
C THR A 412 11.64 1.76 13.56
N GLY A 413 11.48 2.15 12.30
CA GLY A 413 12.20 1.61 11.15
C GLY A 413 13.08 2.67 10.50
N THR A 414 14.23 2.25 10.01
CA THR A 414 15.09 3.03 9.12
C THR A 414 15.78 2.07 8.18
N SER A 415 15.68 2.32 6.89
CA SER A 415 16.39 1.59 5.86
C SER A 415 17.21 2.55 5.00
N GLN A 416 18.38 2.12 4.57
CA GLN A 416 19.18 2.86 3.61
C GLN A 416 18.81 2.38 2.21
N LYS A 417 18.38 3.29 1.33
CA LYS A 417 18.36 2.99 -0.09
C LYS A 417 19.80 2.98 -0.56
N LEU A 418 20.27 1.84 -1.03
CA LEU A 418 21.50 1.80 -1.82
C LEU A 418 21.18 2.55 -3.12
N ASN A 419 21.86 3.66 -3.37
CA ASN A 419 21.84 4.26 -4.70
C ASN A 419 22.39 3.19 -5.66
N ASN A 420 21.56 2.71 -6.55
CA ASN A 420 22.05 1.97 -7.68
C ASN A 420 22.91 2.95 -8.48
N VAL A 421 24.23 2.78 -8.41
CA VAL A 421 25.21 3.44 -9.26
C VAL A 421 25.11 2.85 -10.66
#